data_f99a5e5885ed26a6ca43858efacd299b
#
_entry.id   f99a5e5885ed26a6ca43858efacd299b
#
_cell.length_a   1.000
_cell.length_b   1.000
_cell.length_c   1.000
_cell.angle_alpha   90.00
_cell.angle_beta   90.00
_cell.angle_gamma   90.00
#
_symmetry.space_group_name_H-M   'P 1'
#
loop_
_entity.id
_entity.type
_entity.pdbx_description
1 polymer ?
#
loop_
_entity_poly.entity_id
_entity_poly.type
_entity_poly.pdbx_seq_one_letter_code
_entity_poly.pdbx_strand_id
1 'polypeptide(L)'
;RDSGSAGERCMAQSVAVAVGGIGDKLVEKLSRKVEALKVGPGMDKNSEMGPLVTKEHLDKVKGYVDLGVKEGAKLVVDGRNLKLQGYEKGFFIGGCLFDDVKKDMRIYNEEIFGPVLSVVRANDFSEATQLVNDHEFGNGVSIFTRDGDAARSFSSKIKVGMVGINIPIPVPMAFHSFGGWKRSLFGDQHMHGPEGVRFYTKLKTVTSRWPSGIR
;
A
#
# COMPACT_ATOMS: atom_id res chain seq x y z
N ARG A 1 -5.46 6.31 -7.20
CA ARG A 1 -4.01 6.56 -6.98
C ARG A 1 -3.19 5.28 -6.84
N ASP A 2 -3.84 4.13 -6.67
CA ASP A 2 -3.15 2.84 -6.59
C ASP A 2 -2.52 2.45 -7.93
N SER A 3 -3.09 2.88 -9.02
CA SER A 3 -2.56 2.70 -10.37
C SER A 3 -1.48 3.70 -10.77
N GLY A 4 -1.23 4.74 -9.96
CA GLY A 4 -0.08 5.61 -10.17
C GLY A 4 1.22 4.82 -10.08
N SER A 5 2.11 4.92 -11.08
CA SER A 5 3.29 4.06 -11.24
C SER A 5 2.95 2.56 -11.32
N ALA A 6 1.79 2.21 -11.89
CA ALA A 6 1.32 0.83 -12.06
C ALA A 6 1.33 -0.02 -10.76
N GLY A 7 1.08 0.60 -9.61
CA GLY A 7 1.12 -0.05 -8.30
C GLY A 7 2.53 -0.37 -7.79
N GLU A 8 3.58 0.03 -8.51
CA GLU A 8 4.99 -0.20 -8.14
C GLU A 8 5.50 0.88 -7.18
N ARG A 9 4.82 1.03 -6.05
CA ARG A 9 5.23 1.93 -4.94
C ARG A 9 4.99 1.26 -3.60
N CYS A 10 5.90 1.46 -2.65
CA CYS A 10 5.81 0.95 -1.28
C CYS A 10 4.57 1.43 -0.51
N MET A 11 3.94 2.53 -0.93
CA MET A 11 2.71 3.09 -0.33
C MET A 11 1.49 2.99 -1.26
N ALA A 12 1.58 2.25 -2.37
CA ALA A 12 0.40 1.92 -3.16
C ALA A 12 -0.53 1.02 -2.33
N GLN A 13 -1.82 1.36 -2.32
CA GLN A 13 -2.80 0.58 -1.57
C GLN A 13 -3.14 -0.69 -2.36
N SER A 14 -2.83 -1.84 -1.80
CA SER A 14 -3.07 -3.15 -2.42
C SER A 14 -4.37 -3.80 -1.95
N VAL A 15 -4.86 -3.40 -0.77
CA VAL A 15 -6.07 -3.95 -0.16
C VAL A 15 -7.01 -2.84 0.30
N ALA A 16 -8.28 -2.97 -0.04
CA ALA A 16 -9.37 -2.16 0.49
C ALA A 16 -10.27 -3.03 1.37
N VAL A 17 -10.39 -2.69 2.66
CA VAL A 17 -11.31 -3.38 3.57
C VAL A 17 -12.64 -2.64 3.57
N ALA A 18 -13.68 -3.28 3.02
CA ALA A 18 -15.04 -2.77 2.98
C ALA A 18 -15.80 -3.20 4.22
N VAL A 19 -16.17 -2.25 5.09
CA VAL A 19 -16.78 -2.52 6.39
C VAL A 19 -18.31 -2.46 6.30
N GLY A 20 -18.99 -3.49 6.78
CA GLY A 20 -20.44 -3.57 6.77
C GLY A 20 -21.03 -3.60 5.36
N GLY A 21 -22.14 -2.94 5.15
CA GLY A 21 -22.88 -2.98 3.88
C GLY A 21 -22.33 -2.14 2.73
N ILE A 22 -21.12 -1.56 2.85
CA ILE A 22 -20.57 -0.66 1.80
C ILE A 22 -19.96 -1.42 0.62
N GLY A 23 -19.67 -2.72 0.75
CA GLY A 23 -18.85 -3.49 -0.18
C GLY A 23 -19.32 -3.40 -1.63
N ASP A 24 -20.59 -3.71 -1.91
CA ASP A 24 -21.12 -3.75 -3.28
C ASP A 24 -21.02 -2.38 -3.96
N LYS A 25 -21.38 -1.32 -3.25
CA LYS A 25 -21.30 0.05 -3.77
C LYS A 25 -19.86 0.51 -3.99
N LEU A 26 -18.93 0.06 -3.14
CA LEU A 26 -17.49 0.35 -3.30
C LEU A 26 -16.96 -0.36 -4.55
N VAL A 27 -17.22 -1.65 -4.69
CA VAL A 27 -16.77 -2.47 -5.83
C VAL A 27 -17.32 -1.93 -7.14
N GLU A 28 -18.62 -1.59 -7.20
CA GLU A 28 -19.23 -0.98 -8.38
C GLU A 28 -18.54 0.33 -8.80
N LYS A 29 -18.23 1.20 -7.83
CA LYS A 29 -17.53 2.46 -8.12
C LYS A 29 -16.07 2.27 -8.51
N LEU A 30 -15.40 1.29 -7.91
CA LEU A 30 -14.02 0.97 -8.22
C LEU A 30 -13.91 0.34 -9.62
N SER A 31 -14.78 -0.61 -9.98
CA SER A 31 -14.75 -1.26 -11.29
C SER A 31 -14.81 -0.25 -12.43
N ARG A 32 -15.78 0.67 -12.38
CA ARG A 32 -15.91 1.74 -13.38
C ARG A 32 -14.66 2.61 -13.51
N LYS A 33 -13.99 2.91 -12.38
CA LYS A 33 -12.76 3.72 -12.37
C LYS A 33 -11.56 2.94 -12.91
N VAL A 34 -11.46 1.67 -12.59
CA VAL A 34 -10.37 0.79 -13.05
C VAL A 34 -10.51 0.53 -14.56
N GLU A 35 -11.72 0.27 -15.04
CA GLU A 35 -12.02 0.10 -16.48
C GLU A 35 -11.75 1.35 -17.32
N ALA A 36 -12.05 2.54 -16.74
CA ALA A 36 -11.84 3.83 -17.41
C ALA A 36 -10.38 4.31 -17.39
N LEU A 37 -9.48 3.58 -16.71
CA LEU A 37 -8.09 3.98 -16.55
C LEU A 37 -7.33 4.03 -17.86
N LYS A 38 -6.77 5.18 -18.20
CA LYS A 38 -5.98 5.39 -19.42
C LYS A 38 -4.56 4.89 -19.23
N VAL A 39 -4.28 3.71 -19.74
CA VAL A 39 -2.95 3.11 -19.71
C VAL A 39 -2.20 3.48 -20.98
N GLY A 40 -0.95 3.92 -20.86
CA GLY A 40 -0.15 4.32 -22.00
C GLY A 40 1.29 4.71 -21.63
N PRO A 41 2.10 5.11 -22.59
CA PRO A 41 3.49 5.48 -22.33
C PRO A 41 3.59 6.72 -21.43
N GLY A 42 4.60 6.76 -20.55
CA GLY A 42 4.76 7.82 -19.56
C GLY A 42 5.01 9.22 -20.14
N MET A 43 5.38 9.32 -21.42
CA MET A 43 5.55 10.62 -22.11
C MET A 43 4.22 11.16 -22.69
N ASP A 44 3.18 10.35 -22.78
CA ASP A 44 1.85 10.81 -23.16
C ASP A 44 1.14 11.43 -21.96
N LYS A 45 0.84 12.72 -22.06
CA LYS A 45 0.15 13.50 -21.01
C LYS A 45 -1.26 13.01 -20.69
N ASN A 46 -1.87 12.22 -21.58
CA ASN A 46 -3.19 11.63 -21.38
C ASN A 46 -3.11 10.29 -20.63
N SER A 47 -1.93 9.70 -20.49
CA SER A 47 -1.75 8.45 -19.74
C SER A 47 -1.85 8.70 -18.25
N GLU A 48 -2.66 7.90 -17.57
CA GLU A 48 -2.83 7.90 -16.11
C GLU A 48 -1.99 6.81 -15.44
N MET A 49 -1.66 5.76 -16.19
CA MET A 49 -0.82 4.65 -15.72
C MET A 49 0.15 4.21 -16.83
N GLY A 50 1.42 4.07 -16.49
CA GLY A 50 2.49 3.59 -17.36
C GLY A 50 2.63 2.06 -17.39
N PRO A 51 3.68 1.54 -18.07
CA PRO A 51 4.01 0.11 -18.06
C PRO A 51 4.65 -0.30 -16.73
N LEU A 52 4.72 -1.60 -16.49
CA LEU A 52 5.61 -2.20 -15.49
C LEU A 52 7.08 -2.08 -15.92
N VAL A 53 8.01 -2.21 -14.97
CA VAL A 53 9.45 -1.97 -15.22
C VAL A 53 10.07 -3.07 -16.08
N THR A 54 9.75 -4.34 -15.85
CA THR A 54 10.33 -5.47 -16.57
C THR A 54 9.28 -6.48 -17.03
N LYS A 55 9.67 -7.33 -18.00
CA LYS A 55 8.83 -8.43 -18.47
C LYS A 55 8.60 -9.47 -17.37
N GLU A 56 9.63 -9.80 -16.62
CA GLU A 56 9.56 -10.77 -15.53
C GLU A 56 8.55 -10.31 -14.48
N HIS A 57 8.51 -9.02 -14.21
CA HIS A 57 7.55 -8.46 -13.27
C HIS A 57 6.12 -8.46 -13.84
N LEU A 58 5.95 -8.17 -15.12
CA LEU A 58 4.66 -8.31 -15.81
C LEU A 58 4.14 -9.75 -15.70
N ASP A 59 5.01 -10.74 -15.95
CA ASP A 59 4.65 -12.16 -15.87
C ASP A 59 4.31 -12.55 -14.42
N LYS A 60 5.05 -12.04 -13.42
CA LYS A 60 4.74 -12.20 -11.99
C LYS A 60 3.35 -11.64 -11.64
N VAL A 61 3.06 -10.40 -12.04
CA VAL A 61 1.75 -9.77 -11.75
C VAL A 61 0.61 -10.54 -12.40
N LYS A 62 0.75 -10.96 -13.66
CA LYS A 62 -0.24 -11.81 -14.32
C LYS A 62 -0.44 -13.13 -13.60
N GLY A 63 0.64 -13.75 -13.13
CA GLY A 63 0.59 -14.98 -12.35
C GLY A 63 -0.17 -14.82 -11.02
N TYR A 64 -0.07 -13.67 -10.36
CA TYR A 64 -0.88 -13.38 -9.16
C TYR A 64 -2.36 -13.18 -9.50
N VAL A 65 -2.69 -12.60 -10.65
CA VAL A 65 -4.10 -12.51 -11.08
C VAL A 65 -4.67 -13.90 -11.36
N ASP A 66 -3.91 -14.78 -12.04
CA ASP A 66 -4.30 -16.18 -12.24
C ASP A 66 -4.47 -16.91 -10.90
N LEU A 67 -3.55 -16.67 -9.96
CA LEU A 67 -3.59 -17.28 -8.62
C LEU A 67 -4.82 -16.84 -7.83
N GLY A 68 -5.17 -15.55 -7.85
CA GLY A 68 -6.34 -15.03 -7.14
C GLY A 68 -7.64 -15.67 -7.63
N VAL A 69 -7.77 -15.85 -8.95
CA VAL A 69 -8.91 -16.61 -9.53
C VAL A 69 -8.90 -18.06 -9.06
N LYS A 70 -7.74 -18.72 -9.05
CA LYS A 70 -7.59 -20.12 -8.61
C LYS A 70 -7.91 -20.29 -7.12
N GLU A 71 -7.57 -19.30 -6.29
CA GLU A 71 -7.86 -19.27 -4.85
C GLU A 71 -9.34 -18.98 -4.56
N GLY A 72 -10.14 -18.63 -5.57
CA GLY A 72 -11.57 -18.40 -5.46
C GLY A 72 -11.97 -16.94 -5.23
N ALA A 73 -11.06 -15.98 -5.36
CA ALA A 73 -11.41 -14.57 -5.36
C ALA A 73 -12.18 -14.21 -6.64
N LYS A 74 -13.12 -13.30 -6.54
CA LYS A 74 -13.92 -12.83 -7.67
C LYS A 74 -13.16 -11.76 -8.45
N LEU A 75 -12.65 -12.09 -9.63
CA LEU A 75 -12.06 -11.12 -10.54
C LEU A 75 -13.16 -10.26 -11.16
N VAL A 76 -13.25 -8.99 -10.73
CA VAL A 76 -14.28 -8.04 -11.19
C VAL A 76 -13.84 -7.31 -12.45
N VAL A 77 -12.56 -6.89 -12.48
CA VAL A 77 -11.93 -6.26 -13.66
C VAL A 77 -10.65 -7.00 -13.97
N ASP A 78 -10.50 -7.41 -15.23
CA ASP A 78 -9.33 -8.13 -15.74
C ASP A 78 -8.54 -7.28 -16.72
N GLY A 79 -7.42 -6.74 -16.27
CA GLY A 79 -6.53 -5.92 -17.09
C GLY A 79 -5.46 -6.69 -17.88
N ARG A 80 -5.38 -8.03 -17.77
CA ARG A 80 -4.29 -8.84 -18.38
C ARG A 80 -4.27 -8.79 -19.91
N ASN A 81 -5.42 -8.55 -20.53
CA ASN A 81 -5.58 -8.58 -21.99
C ASN A 81 -5.44 -7.20 -22.66
N LEU A 82 -4.96 -6.20 -21.94
CA LEU A 82 -4.71 -4.88 -22.48
C LEU A 82 -3.72 -4.96 -23.65
N LYS A 83 -4.10 -4.38 -24.79
CA LYS A 83 -3.23 -4.23 -25.97
C LYS A 83 -3.18 -2.76 -26.35
N LEU A 84 -1.98 -2.23 -26.47
CA LEU A 84 -1.74 -0.86 -26.94
C LEU A 84 -1.11 -0.90 -28.32
N GLN A 85 -1.80 -0.34 -29.31
CA GLN A 85 -1.32 -0.27 -30.69
C GLN A 85 0.00 0.52 -30.75
N GLY A 86 1.01 -0.07 -31.38
CA GLY A 86 2.36 0.51 -31.49
C GLY A 86 3.26 0.28 -30.28
N TYR A 87 2.76 -0.36 -29.22
CA TYR A 87 3.50 -0.65 -27.99
C TYR A 87 3.40 -2.12 -27.58
N GLU A 88 3.24 -3.03 -28.54
CA GLU A 88 3.01 -4.46 -28.29
C GLU A 88 4.16 -5.16 -27.55
N LYS A 89 5.36 -4.59 -27.64
CA LYS A 89 6.55 -5.08 -26.92
C LYS A 89 6.72 -4.47 -25.54
N GLY A 90 5.85 -3.51 -25.15
CA GLY A 90 5.89 -2.87 -23.83
C GLY A 90 5.28 -3.75 -22.75
N PHE A 91 5.66 -3.49 -21.50
CA PHE A 91 5.22 -4.27 -20.34
C PHE A 91 3.92 -3.71 -19.75
N PHE A 92 2.93 -3.45 -20.60
CA PHE A 92 1.66 -2.87 -20.20
C PHE A 92 0.68 -3.92 -19.69
N ILE A 93 -0.06 -3.55 -18.65
CA ILE A 93 -1.19 -4.30 -18.11
C ILE A 93 -2.23 -3.28 -17.63
N GLY A 94 -3.49 -3.59 -17.78
CA GLY A 94 -4.56 -2.78 -17.20
C GLY A 94 -4.71 -3.00 -15.70
N GLY A 95 -5.51 -2.16 -15.05
CA GLY A 95 -5.85 -2.37 -13.65
C GLY A 95 -6.66 -3.66 -13.46
N CYS A 96 -6.38 -4.40 -12.42
CA CYS A 96 -7.14 -5.58 -12.01
C CYS A 96 -7.83 -5.31 -10.65
N LEU A 97 -9.08 -5.74 -10.54
CA LEU A 97 -9.86 -5.60 -9.31
C LEU A 97 -10.41 -6.96 -8.89
N PHE A 98 -10.09 -7.36 -7.68
CA PHE A 98 -10.67 -8.52 -7.03
C PHE A 98 -11.66 -8.12 -5.93
N ASP A 99 -12.75 -8.88 -5.81
CA ASP A 99 -13.69 -8.85 -4.69
C ASP A 99 -13.71 -10.21 -3.98
N ASP A 100 -14.31 -10.25 -2.80
CA ASP A 100 -14.42 -11.45 -1.97
C ASP A 100 -13.06 -12.11 -1.64
N VAL A 101 -12.01 -11.32 -1.56
CA VAL A 101 -10.69 -11.80 -1.16
C VAL A 101 -10.69 -12.16 0.32
N LYS A 102 -10.09 -13.30 0.67
CA LYS A 102 -10.01 -13.82 2.05
C LYS A 102 -8.59 -13.68 2.59
N LYS A 103 -8.48 -13.62 3.93
CA LYS A 103 -7.21 -13.43 4.64
C LYS A 103 -6.17 -14.56 4.46
N ASP A 104 -6.60 -15.72 4.04
CA ASP A 104 -5.76 -16.90 3.77
C ASP A 104 -5.25 -16.99 2.33
N MET A 105 -5.74 -16.13 1.44
CA MET A 105 -5.29 -16.07 0.05
C MET A 105 -3.91 -15.42 -0.08
N ARG A 106 -3.09 -15.92 -0.97
CA ARG A 106 -1.75 -15.37 -1.23
C ARG A 106 -1.81 -13.97 -1.83
N ILE A 107 -2.83 -13.67 -2.64
CA ILE A 107 -3.03 -12.31 -3.17
C ILE A 107 -3.34 -11.27 -2.09
N TYR A 108 -3.74 -11.69 -0.88
CA TYR A 108 -3.88 -10.84 0.30
C TYR A 108 -2.59 -10.74 1.09
N ASN A 109 -1.87 -11.86 1.26
CA ASN A 109 -0.73 -11.96 2.16
C ASN A 109 0.60 -11.54 1.51
N GLU A 110 0.74 -11.69 0.18
CA GLU A 110 1.99 -11.45 -0.53
C GLU A 110 1.98 -10.12 -1.28
N GLU A 111 3.12 -9.47 -1.35
CA GLU A 111 3.29 -8.23 -2.08
C GLU A 111 3.33 -8.48 -3.60
N ILE A 112 2.27 -8.09 -4.31
CA ILE A 112 2.17 -8.20 -5.77
C ILE A 112 3.03 -7.14 -6.45
N PHE A 113 3.01 -5.92 -5.95
CA PHE A 113 3.72 -4.76 -6.46
C PHE A 113 3.34 -4.42 -7.91
N GLY A 114 2.05 -4.46 -8.20
CA GLY A 114 1.45 -4.24 -9.53
C GLY A 114 0.06 -3.62 -9.42
N PRO A 115 -0.61 -3.32 -10.55
CA PRO A 115 -1.90 -2.65 -10.56
C PRO A 115 -3.06 -3.62 -10.26
N VAL A 116 -2.99 -4.26 -9.11
CA VAL A 116 -3.97 -5.23 -8.62
C VAL A 116 -4.49 -4.75 -7.27
N LEU A 117 -5.80 -4.50 -7.19
CA LEU A 117 -6.48 -4.10 -5.97
C LEU A 117 -7.38 -5.23 -5.49
N SER A 118 -7.22 -5.63 -4.24
CA SER A 118 -8.01 -6.66 -3.56
C SER A 118 -9.03 -6.02 -2.61
N VAL A 119 -10.29 -6.38 -2.71
CA VAL A 119 -11.33 -5.97 -1.77
C VAL A 119 -11.61 -7.13 -0.81
N VAL A 120 -11.41 -6.87 0.48
CA VAL A 120 -11.75 -7.76 1.58
C VAL A 120 -12.99 -7.20 2.28
N ARG A 121 -13.94 -8.05 2.60
CA ARG A 121 -15.16 -7.64 3.29
C ARG A 121 -15.05 -7.97 4.77
N ALA A 122 -15.38 -7.01 5.63
CA ALA A 122 -15.47 -7.16 7.09
C ALA A 122 -16.87 -6.79 7.55
N ASN A 123 -17.41 -7.54 8.51
CA ASN A 123 -18.76 -7.31 9.02
C ASN A 123 -18.85 -5.99 9.80
N ASP A 124 -17.81 -5.67 10.56
CA ASP A 124 -17.77 -4.50 11.42
C ASP A 124 -16.38 -3.91 11.58
N PHE A 125 -16.30 -2.83 12.33
CA PHE A 125 -15.05 -2.11 12.63
C PHE A 125 -14.02 -2.96 13.38
N SER A 126 -14.48 -3.84 14.28
CA SER A 126 -13.60 -4.70 15.09
C SER A 126 -12.90 -5.73 14.21
N GLU A 127 -13.66 -6.41 13.35
CA GLU A 127 -13.12 -7.37 12.38
C GLU A 127 -12.14 -6.69 11.41
N ALA A 128 -12.51 -5.52 10.87
CA ALA A 128 -11.61 -4.75 9.99
C ALA A 128 -10.29 -4.36 10.67
N THR A 129 -10.36 -3.92 11.93
CA THR A 129 -9.18 -3.59 12.72
C THR A 129 -8.31 -4.82 12.98
N GLN A 130 -8.95 -5.95 13.29
CA GLN A 130 -8.25 -7.21 13.54
C GLN A 130 -7.55 -7.73 12.28
N LEU A 131 -8.19 -7.68 11.12
CA LEU A 131 -7.58 -8.06 9.83
C LEU A 131 -6.26 -7.31 9.58
N VAL A 132 -6.25 -5.98 9.79
CA VAL A 132 -5.04 -5.17 9.62
C VAL A 132 -3.99 -5.51 10.69
N ASN A 133 -4.41 -5.73 11.93
CA ASN A 133 -3.51 -6.03 13.03
C ASN A 133 -2.85 -7.41 12.92
N ASP A 134 -3.55 -8.39 12.36
CA ASP A 134 -3.04 -9.76 12.17
C ASP A 134 -2.09 -9.89 10.98
N HIS A 135 -2.13 -8.95 10.03
CA HIS A 135 -1.25 -8.98 8.88
C HIS A 135 0.22 -8.86 9.30
N GLU A 136 1.12 -9.63 8.66
CA GLU A 136 2.55 -9.62 9.00
C GLU A 136 3.27 -8.31 8.65
N PHE A 137 2.75 -7.55 7.69
CA PHE A 137 3.25 -6.23 7.32
C PHE A 137 2.43 -5.11 7.98
N GLY A 138 3.07 -3.99 8.25
CA GLY A 138 2.45 -2.84 8.90
C GLY A 138 3.06 -1.52 8.44
N ASN A 139 3.16 -1.30 7.12
CA ASN A 139 3.75 -0.09 6.56
C ASN A 139 2.81 1.12 6.73
N GLY A 140 1.64 1.08 6.10
CA GLY A 140 0.68 2.17 6.17
C GLY A 140 -0.76 1.68 6.00
N VAL A 141 -1.68 2.39 6.64
CA VAL A 141 -3.12 2.16 6.53
C VAL A 141 -3.86 3.48 6.55
N SER A 142 -5.01 3.53 5.87
CA SER A 142 -5.88 4.70 5.92
C SER A 142 -7.32 4.28 6.25
N ILE A 143 -7.95 5.05 7.12
CA ILE A 143 -9.38 4.94 7.40
C ILE A 143 -10.13 6.10 6.75
N PHE A 144 -11.23 5.81 6.09
CA PHE A 144 -12.16 6.79 5.53
C PHE A 144 -13.46 6.75 6.31
N THR A 145 -13.72 7.77 7.11
CA THR A 145 -14.89 7.83 7.99
C THR A 145 -15.30 9.28 8.24
N ARG A 146 -16.57 9.50 8.59
CA ARG A 146 -17.09 10.77 9.11
C ARG A 146 -17.20 10.75 10.64
N ASP A 147 -16.97 9.60 11.26
CA ASP A 147 -17.08 9.41 12.70
C ASP A 147 -15.69 9.64 13.35
N GLY A 148 -15.61 10.68 14.18
CA GLY A 148 -14.38 11.05 14.89
C GLY A 148 -13.98 10.03 15.97
N ASP A 149 -14.94 9.32 16.56
CA ASP A 149 -14.65 8.29 17.57
C ASP A 149 -14.09 7.04 16.92
N ALA A 150 -14.64 6.64 15.76
CA ALA A 150 -14.06 5.58 14.95
C ALA A 150 -12.63 5.92 14.52
N ALA A 151 -12.37 7.14 14.06
CA ALA A 151 -11.04 7.58 13.66
C ALA A 151 -10.04 7.54 14.82
N ARG A 152 -10.39 8.05 16.01
CA ARG A 152 -9.55 8.00 17.22
C ARG A 152 -9.30 6.58 17.69
N SER A 153 -10.36 5.77 17.77
CA SER A 153 -10.28 4.37 18.17
C SER A 153 -9.38 3.58 17.23
N PHE A 154 -9.52 3.80 15.92
CA PHE A 154 -8.69 3.14 14.90
C PHE A 154 -7.22 3.51 15.09
N SER A 155 -6.89 4.80 15.10
CA SER A 155 -5.51 5.25 15.18
C SER A 155 -4.78 4.79 16.46
N SER A 156 -5.52 4.59 17.56
CA SER A 156 -4.93 4.09 18.82
C SER A 156 -4.76 2.56 18.89
N LYS A 157 -5.59 1.81 18.17
CA LYS A 157 -5.60 0.33 18.22
C LYS A 157 -4.82 -0.33 17.10
N ILE A 158 -4.60 0.38 16.00
CA ILE A 158 -3.98 -0.19 14.81
C ILE A 158 -2.46 -0.35 15.00
N LYS A 159 -1.95 -1.51 14.63
CA LYS A 159 -0.52 -1.87 14.76
C LYS A 159 0.21 -1.68 13.43
N VAL A 160 0.25 -0.43 12.95
CA VAL A 160 0.85 -0.04 11.68
C VAL A 160 1.62 1.26 11.88
N GLY A 161 2.73 1.43 11.17
CA GLY A 161 3.64 2.55 11.39
C GLY A 161 3.12 3.90 10.92
N MET A 162 2.31 3.94 9.86
CA MET A 162 1.72 5.17 9.33
C MET A 162 0.21 5.04 9.21
N VAL A 163 -0.54 5.99 9.78
CA VAL A 163 -2.00 5.98 9.79
C VAL A 163 -2.54 7.25 9.17
N GLY A 164 -3.38 7.11 8.16
CA GLY A 164 -4.12 8.21 7.53
C GLY A 164 -5.58 8.23 7.96
N ILE A 165 -6.11 9.41 8.24
CA ILE A 165 -7.53 9.64 8.46
C ILE A 165 -8.04 10.48 7.31
N ASN A 166 -8.87 9.90 6.46
CA ASN A 166 -9.39 10.53 5.22
C ASN A 166 -8.30 11.00 4.24
N ILE A 167 -7.10 10.43 4.36
CA ILE A 167 -5.95 10.65 3.48
C ILE A 167 -5.54 9.29 2.91
N PRO A 168 -5.44 9.14 1.58
CA PRO A 168 -5.18 7.81 0.97
C PRO A 168 -3.74 7.32 1.19
N ILE A 169 -2.76 8.23 1.29
CA ILE A 169 -1.35 7.90 1.47
C ILE A 169 -0.82 8.69 2.67
N PRO A 170 -0.62 8.07 3.84
CA PRO A 170 -0.26 8.76 5.08
C PRO A 170 1.23 9.04 5.22
N VAL A 171 1.90 9.44 4.14
CA VAL A 171 3.34 9.77 4.15
C VAL A 171 3.52 11.26 4.43
N PRO A 172 4.17 11.66 5.53
CA PRO A 172 4.45 13.06 5.83
C PRO A 172 5.64 13.59 5.04
N MET A 173 5.99 14.86 5.27
CA MET A 173 7.22 15.44 4.74
C MET A 173 8.45 14.77 5.38
N ALA A 174 9.54 14.66 4.61
CA ALA A 174 10.73 13.88 4.99
C ALA A 174 11.51 14.39 6.22
N PHE A 175 11.19 15.57 6.73
CA PHE A 175 11.75 16.07 7.99
C PHE A 175 11.06 15.50 9.25
N HIS A 176 9.91 14.83 9.08
CA HIS A 176 9.30 14.04 10.14
C HIS A 176 9.82 12.60 10.10
N SER A 177 9.92 11.99 11.26
CA SER A 177 10.22 10.56 11.35
C SER A 177 8.98 9.75 10.98
N PHE A 178 9.10 8.84 10.02
CA PHE A 178 8.02 7.93 9.62
C PHE A 178 8.58 6.62 9.04
N GLY A 179 7.77 5.58 9.06
CA GLY A 179 8.11 4.28 8.49
C GLY A 179 7.15 3.18 8.92
N GLY A 180 7.42 1.96 8.50
CA GLY A 180 6.62 0.80 8.82
C GLY A 180 6.89 0.22 10.20
N TRP A 181 5.98 -0.65 10.63
CA TRP A 181 6.14 -1.55 11.76
C TRP A 181 6.21 -3.00 11.28
N LYS A 182 6.36 -3.93 12.19
CA LYS A 182 6.39 -5.38 11.93
C LYS A 182 7.46 -5.72 10.87
N ARG A 183 7.14 -6.59 9.91
CA ARG A 183 8.05 -6.94 8.81
C ARG A 183 8.25 -5.84 7.75
N SER A 184 7.58 -4.71 7.88
CA SER A 184 7.76 -3.56 6.99
C SER A 184 8.96 -2.67 7.39
N LEU A 185 9.68 -3.00 8.46
CA LEU A 185 10.86 -2.27 8.91
C LEU A 185 11.92 -3.24 9.42
N PHE A 186 13.17 -2.99 9.09
CA PHE A 186 14.34 -3.67 9.68
C PHE A 186 14.89 -2.82 10.84
N GLY A 187 14.84 -3.37 12.07
CA GLY A 187 15.21 -2.65 13.28
C GLY A 187 14.10 -1.73 13.80
N ASP A 188 14.44 -0.83 14.70
CA ASP A 188 13.49 -0.02 15.48
C ASP A 188 13.46 1.46 15.08
N GLN A 189 14.42 1.91 14.26
CA GLN A 189 14.54 3.32 13.88
C GLN A 189 14.17 3.54 12.43
N HIS A 190 13.37 4.57 12.18
CA HIS A 190 13.02 5.02 10.83
C HIS A 190 14.18 5.80 10.18
N MET A 191 14.23 5.84 8.83
CA MET A 191 15.30 6.48 8.07
C MET A 191 15.12 7.98 7.87
N HIS A 192 13.97 8.54 8.21
CA HIS A 192 13.62 9.94 7.95
C HIS A 192 13.55 10.77 9.23
N GLY A 193 13.66 12.10 9.08
CA GLY A 193 13.58 13.04 10.19
C GLY A 193 14.75 12.89 11.18
N PRO A 194 14.56 13.23 12.47
CA PRO A 194 15.58 13.11 13.50
C PRO A 194 16.11 11.69 13.69
N GLU A 195 15.29 10.69 13.46
CA GLU A 195 15.70 9.28 13.57
C GLU A 195 16.69 8.90 12.46
N GLY A 196 16.61 9.51 11.28
CA GLY A 196 17.61 9.34 10.23
C GLY A 196 19.01 9.76 10.68
N VAL A 197 19.14 10.85 11.42
CA VAL A 197 20.42 11.28 11.98
C VAL A 197 20.91 10.25 13.00
N ARG A 198 20.03 9.80 13.91
CA ARG A 198 20.38 8.81 14.94
C ARG A 198 20.77 7.46 14.33
N PHE A 199 20.13 7.06 13.24
CA PHE A 199 20.43 5.82 12.52
C PHE A 199 21.86 5.77 11.99
N TYR A 200 22.37 6.88 11.42
CA TYR A 200 23.69 6.96 10.82
C TYR A 200 24.79 7.43 11.76
N THR A 201 24.48 7.77 13.02
CA THR A 201 25.44 8.30 13.99
C THR A 201 25.45 7.46 15.26
N LYS A 202 26.50 7.67 16.07
CA LYS A 202 26.61 7.08 17.40
C LYS A 202 26.68 8.20 18.43
N LEU A 203 25.90 8.08 19.48
CA LEU A 203 25.98 8.96 20.64
C LEU A 203 27.27 8.68 21.43
N LYS A 204 28.04 9.72 21.70
CA LYS A 204 29.18 9.65 22.58
C LYS A 204 28.96 10.60 23.78
N THR A 205 28.99 10.06 24.98
CA THR A 205 28.96 10.87 26.20
C THR A 205 30.38 11.12 26.69
N VAL A 206 30.71 12.38 26.94
CA VAL A 206 32.02 12.81 27.47
C VAL A 206 31.76 13.58 28.77
N THR A 207 32.31 13.09 29.86
CA THR A 207 32.31 13.78 31.13
C THR A 207 33.73 14.24 31.44
N SER A 208 33.92 15.52 31.64
CA SER A 208 35.25 16.07 31.93
C SER A 208 35.19 17.00 33.14
N ARG A 209 36.29 16.99 33.91
CA ARG A 209 36.53 17.94 34.99
C ARG A 209 37.91 18.56 34.76
N TRP A 210 37.94 19.87 34.66
CA TRP A 210 39.19 20.61 34.55
C TRP A 210 39.59 21.12 35.92
N PRO A 211 40.62 20.57 36.56
CA PRO A 211 41.15 21.16 37.78
C PRO A 211 41.73 22.53 37.42
N SER A 212 41.70 23.47 38.39
CA SER A 212 42.38 24.76 38.23
C SER A 212 43.82 24.49 37.87
N GLY A 213 44.23 24.98 36.66
CA GLY A 213 45.60 24.74 36.16
C GLY A 213 46.70 25.23 37.08
N ILE A 214 47.89 24.71 36.85
CA ILE A 214 49.11 25.24 37.45
C ILE A 214 49.26 26.69 36.96
N ARG A 215 49.26 27.65 37.91
CA ARG A 215 49.52 29.05 37.66
C ARG A 215 51.01 29.27 37.53
#